data_f757ffe7a1c21dc6a9ee775f5925c719
#
_entry.id   f757ffe7a1c21dc6a9ee775f5925c719
#
_cell.length_a   1.000
_cell.length_b   1.000
_cell.length_c   1.000
_cell.angle_alpha   90.00
_cell.angle_beta   90.00
_cell.angle_gamma   90.00
#
_symmetry.space_group_name_H-M   'P 1'
#
loop_
_entity.id
_entity.type
_entity.pdbx_description
1 polymer ?
#
loop_
_entity_poly.entity_id
_entity_poly.type
_entity_poly.pdbx_seq_one_letter_code
_entity_poly.pdbx_strand_id
1 'polypeptide(L)'
;GRIQVGEFSSIIGLIKRTQRIYGRVFTVSGVIAAFRRQALADVGYWSPDMITEDIDISWKLQLRHWDIFFEPRALCWILMPETLKGLWKQRLRWAQGGAEVFLVNLRRIVRWEHHRMWPLFLEYALSTLWAFAYAMTVLLFILSHITPIPARLTVESLFPPEFTGLLLGVMCLLQFLVSLYIERRYERKVASSLFWVIWFPMVYWMIGLFTTLVAFPKVMLKRQRARARWISPDRGKGRI
;
A
#
# COMPACT_ATOMS: atom_id res chain seq x y z
N GLY A 1 0.52 -4.85 16.70
CA GLY A 1 1.22 -3.65 17.15
C GLY A 1 2.62 -3.48 16.58
N ARG A 2 3.65 -4.21 17.07
CA ARG A 2 5.08 -3.93 16.73
C ARG A 2 5.42 -4.12 15.25
N ILE A 3 4.86 -5.11 14.57
CA ILE A 3 5.04 -5.30 13.11
C ILE A 3 4.48 -4.11 12.33
N GLN A 4 3.33 -3.58 12.75
CA GLN A 4 2.73 -2.39 12.12
C GLN A 4 3.59 -1.13 12.31
N VAL A 5 4.27 -0.99 13.44
CA VAL A 5 5.25 0.10 13.66
C VAL A 5 6.38 0.00 12.65
N GLY A 6 6.94 -1.18 12.44
CA GLY A 6 7.97 -1.41 11.43
C GLY A 6 7.48 -1.10 10.01
N GLU A 7 6.28 -1.53 9.66
CA GLU A 7 5.68 -1.23 8.34
C GLU A 7 5.50 0.28 8.13
N PHE A 8 4.93 0.99 9.10
CA PHE A 8 4.77 2.44 8.99
C PHE A 8 6.10 3.17 8.92
N SER A 9 7.11 2.70 9.66
CA SER A 9 8.48 3.19 9.53
C SER A 9 9.00 3.01 8.10
N SER A 10 8.79 1.84 7.47
CA SER A 10 9.18 1.59 6.09
C SER A 10 8.43 2.49 5.11
N ILE A 11 7.09 2.57 5.21
CA ILE A 11 6.26 3.36 4.30
C ILE A 11 6.55 4.85 4.44
N ILE A 12 6.58 5.37 5.66
CA ILE A 12 6.74 6.81 5.91
C ILE A 12 8.22 7.18 5.91
N GLY A 13 9.05 6.41 6.61
CA GLY A 13 10.46 6.72 6.81
C GLY A 13 11.30 6.55 5.54
N LEU A 14 10.98 5.59 4.68
CA LEU A 14 11.76 5.31 3.48
C LEU A 14 10.98 5.57 2.19
N ILE A 15 9.85 4.91 1.99
CA ILE A 15 9.12 4.95 0.70
C ILE A 15 8.65 6.37 0.37
N LYS A 16 7.99 7.08 1.28
CA LYS A 16 7.54 8.47 1.03
C LYS A 16 8.70 9.43 0.79
N ARG A 17 9.83 9.24 1.47
CA ARG A 17 11.05 10.03 1.21
C ARG A 17 11.60 9.77 -0.18
N THR A 18 11.64 8.52 -0.61
CA THR A 18 12.09 8.12 -1.95
C THR A 18 11.13 8.64 -3.02
N GLN A 19 9.82 8.47 -2.83
CA GLN A 19 8.79 8.99 -3.72
C GLN A 19 8.88 10.52 -3.89
N ARG A 20 9.21 11.24 -2.82
CA ARG A 20 9.49 12.67 -2.89
C ARG A 20 10.68 13.00 -3.80
N ILE A 21 11.75 12.18 -3.78
CA ILE A 21 12.92 12.38 -4.65
C ILE A 21 12.53 12.25 -6.12
N TYR A 22 11.66 11.29 -6.45
CA TYR A 22 11.07 11.17 -7.80
C TYR A 22 10.05 12.27 -8.12
N GLY A 23 9.71 13.11 -7.15
CA GLY A 23 8.85 14.28 -7.30
C GLY A 23 7.36 13.97 -7.26
N ARG A 24 6.94 12.75 -6.91
CA ARG A 24 5.53 12.37 -6.75
C ARG A 24 5.35 11.43 -5.57
N VAL A 25 4.26 11.63 -4.81
CA VAL A 25 3.94 10.85 -3.61
C VAL A 25 2.63 10.10 -3.83
N PHE A 26 2.59 8.81 -3.49
CA PHE A 26 1.40 7.98 -3.68
C PHE A 26 0.19 8.53 -2.90
N THR A 27 0.40 8.93 -1.66
CA THR A 27 -0.64 9.52 -0.82
C THR A 27 -0.05 10.45 0.23
N VAL A 28 -0.75 11.53 0.54
CA VAL A 28 -0.54 12.27 1.79
C VAL A 28 -1.01 11.41 2.97
N SER A 29 -0.77 11.86 4.19
CA SER A 29 -1.36 11.18 5.36
C SER A 29 -2.70 11.82 5.69
N GLY A 30 -3.77 11.03 5.69
CA GLY A 30 -5.11 11.52 6.05
C GLY A 30 -5.22 12.03 7.50
N VAL A 31 -4.22 11.72 8.36
CA VAL A 31 -4.19 12.16 9.76
C VAL A 31 -3.41 13.45 9.97
N ILE A 32 -2.51 13.81 9.05
CA ILE A 32 -1.71 15.03 9.13
C ILE A 32 -1.31 15.49 7.73
N ALA A 33 -1.96 16.52 7.25
CA ALA A 33 -1.65 17.19 5.98
C ALA A 33 -2.13 18.63 6.01
N ALA A 34 -1.35 19.52 5.40
CA ALA A 34 -1.73 20.91 5.17
C ALA A 34 -1.88 21.15 3.68
N PHE A 35 -2.91 21.88 3.30
CA PHE A 35 -3.25 22.14 1.89
C PHE A 35 -3.34 23.63 1.63
N ARG A 36 -2.83 24.08 0.49
CA ARG A 36 -3.12 25.42 -0.01
C ARG A 36 -4.59 25.46 -0.45
N ARG A 37 -5.36 26.43 0.05
CA ARG A 37 -6.77 26.60 -0.31
C ARG A 37 -7.00 26.70 -1.82
N GLN A 38 -6.12 27.43 -2.51
CA GLN A 38 -6.16 27.58 -3.96
C GLN A 38 -6.00 26.23 -4.67
N ALA A 39 -5.09 25.36 -4.21
CA ALA A 39 -4.87 24.03 -4.78
C ALA A 39 -6.10 23.13 -4.60
N LEU A 40 -6.74 23.18 -3.43
CA LEU A 40 -7.99 22.46 -3.19
C LEU A 40 -9.13 22.95 -4.09
N ALA A 41 -9.27 24.27 -4.25
CA ALA A 41 -10.28 24.84 -5.12
C ALA A 41 -10.07 24.43 -6.59
N ASP A 42 -8.82 24.45 -7.07
CA ASP A 42 -8.46 24.08 -8.45
C ASP A 42 -8.81 22.60 -8.77
N VAL A 43 -8.73 21.69 -7.80
CA VAL A 43 -9.07 20.27 -8.00
C VAL A 43 -10.51 19.90 -7.60
N GLY A 44 -11.31 20.86 -7.15
CA GLY A 44 -12.70 20.65 -6.75
C GLY A 44 -12.86 19.90 -5.43
N TYR A 45 -11.90 20.05 -4.50
CA TYR A 45 -11.88 19.44 -3.18
C TYR A 45 -11.90 17.90 -3.22
N TRP A 46 -12.33 17.25 -2.14
CA TRP A 46 -12.39 15.80 -2.00
C TRP A 46 -13.60 15.19 -2.71
N SER A 47 -13.40 14.01 -3.29
CA SER A 47 -14.49 13.26 -3.94
C SER A 47 -15.31 12.51 -2.87
N PRO A 48 -16.64 12.72 -2.78
CA PRO A 48 -17.46 12.12 -1.74
C PRO A 48 -17.70 10.61 -1.91
N ASP A 49 -17.34 10.06 -3.06
CA ASP A 49 -17.52 8.65 -3.45
C ASP A 49 -16.24 7.81 -3.31
N MET A 50 -15.11 8.42 -2.93
CA MET A 50 -13.84 7.74 -2.74
C MET A 50 -13.65 7.26 -1.30
N ILE A 51 -13.30 5.97 -1.13
CA ILE A 51 -13.13 5.35 0.19
C ILE A 51 -11.87 5.86 0.91
N THR A 52 -10.84 6.24 0.13
CA THR A 52 -9.58 6.81 0.62
C THR A 52 -9.42 8.22 0.05
N GLU A 53 -9.90 9.18 0.80
CA GLU A 53 -9.90 10.60 0.44
C GLU A 53 -8.48 11.15 0.29
N ASP A 54 -7.54 10.60 1.04
CA ASP A 54 -6.13 11.00 1.05
C ASP A 54 -5.39 10.56 -0.22
N ILE A 55 -5.66 9.38 -0.75
CA ILE A 55 -5.11 8.93 -2.03
C ILE A 55 -5.73 9.75 -3.18
N ASP A 56 -7.05 9.92 -3.18
CA ASP A 56 -7.77 10.67 -4.21
C ASP A 56 -7.27 12.10 -4.34
N ILE A 57 -7.23 12.85 -3.25
CA ILE A 57 -6.77 14.24 -3.26
C ILE A 57 -5.31 14.36 -3.68
N SER A 58 -4.46 13.40 -3.27
CA SER A 58 -3.04 13.37 -3.66
C SER A 58 -2.88 13.23 -5.17
N TRP A 59 -3.64 12.34 -5.79
CA TRP A 59 -3.58 12.15 -7.23
C TRP A 59 -4.21 13.30 -8.00
N LYS A 60 -5.34 13.83 -7.55
CA LYS A 60 -5.98 15.02 -8.16
C LYS A 60 -5.02 16.20 -8.21
N LEU A 61 -4.37 16.52 -7.09
CA LEU A 61 -3.41 17.62 -7.01
C LEU A 61 -2.23 17.40 -7.97
N GLN A 62 -1.62 16.23 -7.96
CA GLN A 62 -0.44 15.94 -8.79
C GLN A 62 -0.78 15.86 -10.28
N LEU A 63 -1.98 15.39 -10.66
CA LEU A 63 -2.47 15.42 -12.04
C LEU A 63 -2.80 16.84 -12.52
N ARG A 64 -2.94 17.81 -11.62
CA ARG A 64 -3.05 19.26 -11.91
C ARG A 64 -1.72 19.98 -11.70
N HIS A 65 -0.62 19.21 -11.64
CA HIS A 65 0.76 19.70 -11.50
C HIS A 65 1.07 20.44 -10.19
N TRP A 66 0.25 20.28 -9.16
CA TRP A 66 0.58 20.72 -7.83
C TRP A 66 1.61 19.77 -7.21
N ASP A 67 2.61 20.33 -6.54
CA ASP A 67 3.63 19.54 -5.85
C ASP A 67 3.19 19.19 -4.43
N ILE A 68 3.50 17.95 -4.01
CA ILE A 68 3.31 17.48 -2.65
C ILE A 68 4.66 17.37 -1.98
N PHE A 69 4.79 18.06 -0.85
CA PHE A 69 6.00 18.06 -0.05
C PHE A 69 5.82 17.14 1.17
N PHE A 70 6.77 16.25 1.39
CA PHE A 70 6.81 15.43 2.61
C PHE A 70 7.70 16.09 3.66
N GLU A 71 7.13 16.49 4.81
CA GLU A 71 7.86 17.08 5.94
C GLU A 71 8.02 16.03 7.06
N PRO A 72 9.21 15.44 7.22
CA PRO A 72 9.42 14.36 8.19
C PRO A 72 9.36 14.79 9.66
N ARG A 73 9.46 16.12 9.95
CA ARG A 73 9.35 16.66 11.31
C ARG A 73 7.90 16.84 11.77
N ALA A 74 6.93 16.76 10.84
CA ALA A 74 5.51 16.79 11.17
C ALA A 74 5.08 15.42 11.69
N LEU A 75 5.16 15.24 13.01
CA LEU A 75 4.87 13.97 13.68
C LEU A 75 3.41 13.87 14.10
N CYS A 76 2.81 12.69 13.89
CA CYS A 76 1.48 12.37 14.36
C CYS A 76 1.45 10.93 14.87
N TRP A 77 1.01 10.72 16.11
CA TRP A 77 0.82 9.38 16.68
C TRP A 77 -0.59 8.89 16.40
N ILE A 78 -0.68 7.67 15.91
CA ILE A 78 -1.95 7.03 15.58
C ILE A 78 -2.09 5.70 16.31
N LEU A 79 -3.31 5.40 16.76
CA LEU A 79 -3.64 4.10 17.30
C LEU A 79 -3.87 3.10 16.16
N MET A 80 -3.16 1.99 16.23
CA MET A 80 -3.26 0.90 15.26
C MET A 80 -4.34 -0.09 15.66
N PRO A 81 -4.95 -0.83 14.70
CA PRO A 81 -5.82 -1.95 15.00
C PRO A 81 -5.10 -2.99 15.86
N GLU A 82 -5.74 -3.45 16.91
CA GLU A 82 -5.18 -4.46 17.83
C GLU A 82 -5.55 -5.89 17.42
N THR A 83 -6.64 -6.06 16.68
CA THR A 83 -7.15 -7.36 16.25
C THR A 83 -6.81 -7.64 14.77
N LEU A 84 -6.64 -8.91 14.40
CA LEU A 84 -6.45 -9.33 13.00
C LEU A 84 -7.65 -8.94 12.14
N LYS A 85 -8.87 -9.02 12.70
CA LYS A 85 -10.10 -8.60 12.01
C LYS A 85 -10.10 -7.10 11.72
N GLY A 86 -9.66 -6.29 12.68
CA GLY A 86 -9.53 -4.83 12.52
C GLY A 86 -8.46 -4.49 11.48
N LEU A 87 -7.32 -5.17 11.53
CA LEU A 87 -6.24 -5.03 10.57
C LEU A 87 -6.70 -5.40 9.15
N TRP A 88 -7.36 -6.55 8.98
CA TRP A 88 -7.92 -6.97 7.70
C TRP A 88 -8.87 -5.93 7.11
N LYS A 89 -9.83 -5.43 7.91
CA LYS A 89 -10.79 -4.39 7.47
C LYS A 89 -10.07 -3.12 7.03
N GLN A 90 -9.06 -2.69 7.77
CA GLN A 90 -8.27 -1.51 7.44
C GLN A 90 -7.53 -1.70 6.11
N ARG A 91 -6.83 -2.83 5.93
CA ARG A 91 -6.07 -3.13 4.72
C ARG A 91 -6.95 -3.31 3.50
N LEU A 92 -8.07 -3.99 3.66
CA LEU A 92 -9.05 -4.16 2.59
C LEU A 92 -9.60 -2.79 2.13
N ARG A 93 -9.90 -1.88 3.06
CA ARG A 93 -10.33 -0.52 2.74
C ARG A 93 -9.26 0.24 1.96
N TRP A 94 -7.99 0.15 2.38
CA TRP A 94 -6.88 0.80 1.68
C TRP A 94 -6.67 0.24 0.27
N ALA A 95 -6.72 -1.08 0.14
CA ALA A 95 -6.61 -1.74 -1.16
C ALA A 95 -7.78 -1.35 -2.10
N GLN A 96 -9.01 -1.27 -1.58
CA GLN A 96 -10.17 -0.81 -2.35
C GLN A 96 -10.01 0.65 -2.80
N GLY A 97 -9.61 1.54 -1.89
CA GLY A 97 -9.41 2.94 -2.23
C GLY A 97 -8.28 3.16 -3.24
N GLY A 98 -7.17 2.45 -3.08
CA GLY A 98 -6.08 2.47 -4.06
C GLY A 98 -6.55 2.00 -5.44
N ALA A 99 -7.31 0.90 -5.51
CA ALA A 99 -7.87 0.38 -6.75
C ALA A 99 -8.88 1.36 -7.39
N GLU A 100 -9.74 2.00 -6.58
CA GLU A 100 -10.69 3.01 -7.08
C GLU A 100 -9.95 4.19 -7.73
N VAL A 101 -8.97 4.77 -7.03
CA VAL A 101 -8.20 5.90 -7.55
C VAL A 101 -7.40 5.53 -8.78
N PHE A 102 -6.78 4.34 -8.79
CA PHE A 102 -6.04 3.82 -9.92
C PHE A 102 -6.91 3.69 -11.17
N LEU A 103 -8.05 2.99 -11.07
CA LEU A 103 -8.95 2.74 -12.20
C LEU A 103 -9.58 4.03 -12.73
N VAL A 104 -9.95 4.97 -11.86
CA VAL A 104 -10.52 6.26 -12.26
C VAL A 104 -9.53 7.11 -13.06
N ASN A 105 -8.26 7.07 -12.66
CA ASN A 105 -7.25 7.91 -13.29
C ASN A 105 -6.48 7.21 -14.42
N LEU A 106 -6.75 5.92 -14.70
CA LEU A 106 -6.04 5.11 -15.69
C LEU A 106 -5.90 5.81 -17.05
N ARG A 107 -7.02 6.31 -17.60
CA ARG A 107 -7.02 6.96 -18.93
C ARG A 107 -6.29 8.31 -18.94
N ARG A 108 -6.21 8.99 -17.81
CA ARG A 108 -5.54 10.29 -17.69
C ARG A 108 -4.04 10.12 -17.55
N ILE A 109 -3.62 9.18 -16.71
CA ILE A 109 -2.21 8.97 -16.37
C ILE A 109 -1.38 8.51 -17.56
N VAL A 110 -1.94 7.72 -18.48
CA VAL A 110 -1.20 7.24 -19.67
C VAL A 110 -0.86 8.35 -20.65
N ARG A 111 -1.43 9.55 -20.51
CA ARG A 111 -1.09 10.70 -21.36
C ARG A 111 0.30 11.23 -21.00
N TRP A 112 1.07 11.63 -22.00
CA TRP A 112 2.43 12.12 -21.82
C TRP A 112 2.56 13.30 -20.86
N GLU A 113 1.57 14.17 -20.81
CA GLU A 113 1.52 15.31 -19.86
C GLU A 113 1.64 14.89 -18.39
N HIS A 114 1.31 13.63 -18.08
CA HIS A 114 1.36 13.06 -16.72
C HIS A 114 2.52 12.07 -16.51
N HIS A 115 3.54 12.07 -17.41
CA HIS A 115 4.67 11.13 -17.34
C HIS A 115 5.36 11.08 -15.96
N ARG A 116 5.35 12.19 -15.22
CA ARG A 116 5.90 12.22 -13.84
C ARG A 116 5.14 11.35 -12.86
N MET A 117 3.89 10.98 -13.15
CA MET A 117 3.11 10.04 -12.33
C MET A 117 3.35 8.58 -12.71
N TRP A 118 4.02 8.30 -13.83
CA TRP A 118 4.24 6.94 -14.32
C TRP A 118 4.99 6.02 -13.35
N PRO A 119 6.04 6.47 -12.62
CA PRO A 119 6.68 5.61 -11.63
C PRO A 119 5.71 5.10 -10.56
N LEU A 120 4.85 5.96 -10.00
CA LEU A 120 3.85 5.57 -9.02
C LEU A 120 2.78 4.66 -9.62
N PHE A 121 2.35 4.97 -10.82
CA PHE A 121 1.37 4.18 -11.55
C PHE A 121 1.90 2.77 -11.84
N LEU A 122 3.14 2.65 -12.32
CA LEU A 122 3.79 1.38 -12.60
C LEU A 122 4.04 0.58 -11.33
N GLU A 123 4.50 1.22 -10.25
CA GLU A 123 4.67 0.58 -8.94
C GLU A 123 3.37 -0.09 -8.49
N TYR A 124 2.26 0.64 -8.55
CA TYR A 124 0.94 0.10 -8.17
C TYR A 124 0.46 -0.99 -9.12
N ALA A 125 0.60 -0.79 -10.44
CA ALA A 125 0.19 -1.75 -11.46
C ALA A 125 0.97 -3.06 -11.34
N LEU A 126 2.30 -2.99 -11.21
CA LEU A 126 3.18 -4.16 -11.07
C LEU A 126 2.92 -4.90 -9.76
N SER A 127 2.72 -4.18 -8.66
CA SER A 127 2.36 -4.77 -7.36
C SER A 127 1.03 -5.52 -7.44
N THR A 128 0.04 -4.93 -8.12
CA THR A 128 -1.27 -5.58 -8.32
C THR A 128 -1.14 -6.80 -9.23
N LEU A 129 -0.45 -6.67 -10.36
CA LEU A 129 -0.19 -7.78 -11.29
C LEU A 129 0.52 -8.93 -10.60
N TRP A 130 1.54 -8.61 -9.81
CA TRP A 130 2.27 -9.61 -9.02
C TRP A 130 1.36 -10.38 -8.07
N ALA A 131 0.42 -9.71 -7.39
CA ALA A 131 -0.53 -10.36 -6.50
C ALA A 131 -1.41 -11.39 -7.24
N PHE A 132 -1.90 -11.04 -8.43
CA PHE A 132 -2.70 -11.96 -9.25
C PHE A 132 -1.84 -13.08 -9.86
N ALA A 133 -0.62 -12.78 -10.30
CA ALA A 133 0.31 -13.79 -10.81
C ALA A 133 0.65 -14.82 -9.72
N TYR A 134 0.95 -14.37 -8.51
CA TYR A 134 1.20 -15.27 -7.39
C TYR A 134 -0.02 -16.13 -7.04
N ALA A 135 -1.22 -15.54 -7.01
CA ALA A 135 -2.46 -16.30 -6.79
C ALA A 135 -2.68 -17.36 -7.88
N MET A 136 -2.38 -17.03 -9.15
CA MET A 136 -2.42 -17.99 -10.26
C MET A 136 -1.39 -19.11 -10.07
N THR A 137 -0.18 -18.78 -9.65
CA THR A 137 0.88 -19.78 -9.34
C THR A 137 0.40 -20.74 -8.24
N VAL A 138 -0.20 -20.22 -7.17
CA VAL A 138 -0.77 -21.06 -6.09
C VAL A 138 -1.89 -21.94 -6.61
N LEU A 139 -2.76 -21.41 -7.44
CA LEU A 139 -3.85 -22.19 -8.05
C LEU A 139 -3.32 -23.33 -8.93
N LEU A 140 -2.34 -23.03 -9.78
CA LEU A 140 -1.69 -24.03 -10.64
C LEU A 140 -0.94 -25.08 -9.81
N PHE A 141 -0.29 -24.68 -8.75
CA PHE A 141 0.34 -25.61 -7.81
C PHE A 141 -0.66 -26.59 -7.20
N ILE A 142 -1.80 -26.10 -6.71
CA ILE A 142 -2.86 -26.94 -6.14
C ILE A 142 -3.42 -27.87 -7.24
N LEU A 143 -3.73 -27.35 -8.42
CA LEU A 143 -4.26 -28.13 -9.54
C LEU A 143 -3.29 -29.21 -9.98
N SER A 144 -1.99 -28.95 -10.04
CA SER A 144 -0.97 -29.93 -10.43
C SER A 144 -0.88 -31.15 -9.48
N HIS A 145 -1.34 -30.97 -8.22
CA HIS A 145 -1.36 -32.05 -7.24
C HIS A 145 -2.70 -32.84 -7.18
N ILE A 146 -3.77 -32.27 -7.79
CA ILE A 146 -5.11 -32.88 -7.75
C ILE A 146 -5.45 -33.54 -9.08
N THR A 147 -5.03 -32.92 -10.18
CA THR A 147 -5.38 -33.39 -11.54
C THR A 147 -4.16 -33.38 -12.46
N PRO A 148 -4.05 -34.32 -13.42
CA PRO A 148 -3.01 -34.24 -14.43
C PRO A 148 -3.23 -33.00 -15.31
N ILE A 149 -2.34 -32.03 -15.20
CA ILE A 149 -2.31 -30.82 -16.04
C ILE A 149 -1.12 -30.90 -17.00
N PRO A 150 -1.16 -30.18 -18.14
CA PRO A 150 -0.03 -30.12 -19.06
C PRO A 150 1.28 -29.72 -18.36
N ALA A 151 2.38 -30.37 -18.69
CA ALA A 151 3.70 -30.16 -18.07
C ALA A 151 4.14 -28.67 -18.09
N ARG A 152 3.71 -27.90 -19.06
CA ARG A 152 3.99 -26.45 -19.16
C ARG A 152 3.35 -25.60 -18.05
N LEU A 153 2.29 -26.12 -17.43
CA LEU A 153 1.54 -25.43 -16.37
C LEU A 153 1.80 -26.02 -14.99
N THR A 154 2.59 -27.09 -14.91
CA THR A 154 2.93 -27.73 -13.64
C THR A 154 3.86 -26.84 -12.84
N VAL A 155 3.46 -26.56 -11.59
CA VAL A 155 4.26 -25.82 -10.62
C VAL A 155 4.74 -26.79 -9.55
N GLU A 156 6.03 -27.04 -9.47
CA GLU A 156 6.62 -28.00 -8.54
C GLU A 156 6.80 -27.41 -7.13
N SER A 157 7.06 -26.11 -7.02
CA SER A 157 7.27 -25.42 -5.74
C SER A 157 6.68 -24.02 -5.73
N LEU A 158 6.11 -23.63 -4.59
CA LEU A 158 5.66 -22.26 -4.33
C LEU A 158 6.78 -21.35 -3.83
N PHE A 159 7.89 -21.95 -3.42
CA PHE A 159 9.05 -21.17 -2.95
C PHE A 159 9.91 -20.79 -4.14
N PRO A 160 10.38 -19.54 -4.20
CA PRO A 160 11.34 -19.13 -5.22
C PRO A 160 12.63 -19.96 -5.05
N PRO A 161 13.41 -20.15 -6.14
CA PRO A 161 14.71 -20.81 -6.05
C PRO A 161 15.54 -20.24 -4.89
N GLU A 162 16.28 -21.08 -4.20
CA GLU A 162 16.96 -20.79 -2.92
C GLU A 162 17.72 -19.46 -2.94
N PHE A 163 18.52 -19.22 -3.96
CA PHE A 163 19.27 -17.97 -4.10
C PHE A 163 18.36 -16.75 -4.25
N THR A 164 17.30 -16.85 -5.06
CA THR A 164 16.36 -15.73 -5.29
C THR A 164 15.56 -15.41 -4.04
N GLY A 165 15.12 -16.45 -3.33
CA GLY A 165 14.42 -16.31 -2.05
C GLY A 165 15.28 -15.64 -0.98
N LEU A 166 16.55 -16.08 -0.88
CA LEU A 166 17.52 -15.46 0.04
C LEU A 166 17.77 -14.00 -0.30
N LEU A 167 18.00 -13.69 -1.58
CA LEU A 167 18.22 -12.31 -2.04
C LEU A 167 17.04 -11.39 -1.71
N LEU A 168 15.81 -11.83 -2.01
CA LEU A 168 14.59 -11.08 -1.69
C LEU A 168 14.43 -10.86 -0.18
N GLY A 169 14.69 -11.90 0.62
CA GLY A 169 14.66 -11.81 2.08
C GLY A 169 15.68 -10.80 2.63
N VAL A 170 16.92 -10.87 2.16
CA VAL A 170 17.98 -9.94 2.56
C VAL A 170 17.64 -8.51 2.17
N MET A 171 17.15 -8.27 0.94
CA MET A 171 16.74 -6.94 0.49
C MET A 171 15.59 -6.38 1.30
N CYS A 172 14.59 -7.20 1.63
CA CYS A 172 13.49 -6.80 2.49
C CYS A 172 13.98 -6.40 3.89
N LEU A 173 14.84 -7.22 4.52
CA LEU A 173 15.37 -6.92 5.84
C LEU A 173 16.27 -5.67 5.83
N LEU A 174 17.07 -5.48 4.78
CA LEU A 174 17.89 -4.29 4.60
C LEU A 174 17.02 -3.03 4.49
N GLN A 175 15.94 -3.10 3.71
CA GLN A 175 14.97 -2.00 3.59
C GLN A 175 14.42 -1.60 4.98
N PHE A 176 14.00 -2.58 5.78
CA PHE A 176 13.50 -2.31 7.13
C PHE A 176 14.59 -1.78 8.05
N LEU A 177 15.79 -2.33 8.00
CA LEU A 177 16.92 -1.86 8.80
C LEU A 177 17.21 -0.38 8.53
N VAL A 178 17.29 0.00 7.25
CA VAL A 178 17.53 1.39 6.85
C VAL A 178 16.37 2.29 7.29
N SER A 179 15.12 1.86 7.12
CA SER A 179 13.96 2.64 7.51
C SER A 179 13.90 2.89 9.02
N LEU A 180 14.11 1.84 9.83
CA LEU A 180 14.15 1.95 11.29
C LEU A 180 15.34 2.80 11.77
N TYR A 181 16.49 2.74 11.08
CA TYR A 181 17.65 3.58 11.36
C TYR A 181 17.33 5.06 11.12
N ILE A 182 16.63 5.39 10.03
CA ILE A 182 16.20 6.76 9.74
C ILE A 182 15.19 7.25 10.78
N GLU A 183 14.19 6.44 11.10
CA GLU A 183 13.09 6.80 11.99
C GLU A 183 13.49 6.87 13.47
N ARG A 184 14.58 6.22 13.91
CA ARG A 184 15.06 6.30 15.29
C ARG A 184 15.38 7.71 15.75
N ARG A 185 15.54 8.66 14.80
CA ARG A 185 15.74 10.08 15.11
C ARG A 185 14.50 10.72 15.76
N TYR A 186 13.32 10.18 15.43
CA TYR A 186 12.03 10.69 15.90
C TYR A 186 11.49 9.85 17.05
N GLU A 187 11.72 8.54 17.02
CA GLU A 187 11.31 7.60 18.07
C GLU A 187 12.40 6.57 18.36
N ARG A 188 13.10 6.74 19.51
CA ARG A 188 14.23 5.87 19.88
C ARG A 188 13.83 4.40 20.06
N LYS A 189 12.58 4.12 20.48
CA LYS A 189 12.09 2.76 20.73
C LYS A 189 11.76 1.99 19.43
N VAL A 190 11.74 2.67 18.28
CA VAL A 190 11.39 2.04 16.99
C VAL A 190 12.37 0.93 16.61
N ALA A 191 13.64 1.04 16.98
CA ALA A 191 14.67 0.03 16.71
C ALA A 191 14.34 -1.35 17.32
N SER A 192 13.62 -1.41 18.44
CA SER A 192 13.20 -2.67 19.06
C SER A 192 12.18 -3.45 18.20
N SER A 193 11.59 -2.80 17.20
CA SER A 193 10.66 -3.44 16.27
C SER A 193 11.37 -4.31 15.23
N LEU A 194 12.70 -4.20 15.06
CA LEU A 194 13.47 -4.97 14.08
C LEU A 194 13.26 -6.48 14.22
N PHE A 195 13.29 -7.01 15.44
CA PHE A 195 13.03 -8.42 15.71
C PHE A 195 11.69 -8.91 15.17
N TRP A 196 10.65 -8.07 15.26
CA TRP A 196 9.30 -8.42 14.80
C TRP A 196 9.14 -8.28 13.29
N VAL A 197 9.93 -7.43 12.66
CA VAL A 197 9.88 -7.16 11.22
C VAL A 197 10.46 -8.33 10.41
N ILE A 198 11.29 -9.19 11.00
CA ILE A 198 11.78 -10.41 10.35
C ILE A 198 10.63 -11.29 9.83
N TRP A 199 9.49 -11.30 10.52
CA TRP A 199 8.30 -12.05 10.12
C TRP A 199 7.42 -11.33 9.08
N PHE A 200 7.76 -10.10 8.73
CA PHE A 200 6.97 -9.27 7.83
C PHE A 200 6.76 -9.91 6.45
N PRO A 201 7.78 -10.42 5.76
CA PRO A 201 7.60 -11.01 4.43
C PRO A 201 6.71 -12.25 4.44
N MET A 202 6.74 -13.03 5.52
CA MET A 202 6.01 -14.29 5.60
C MET A 202 4.52 -14.12 5.94
N VAL A 203 4.20 -13.17 6.82
CA VAL A 203 2.83 -13.04 7.37
C VAL A 203 2.14 -11.78 6.86
N TYR A 204 2.83 -10.66 6.92
CA TYR A 204 2.21 -9.37 6.65
C TYR A 204 2.01 -9.11 5.16
N TRP A 205 2.93 -9.58 4.36
CA TRP A 205 2.82 -9.53 2.90
C TRP A 205 1.62 -10.31 2.40
N MET A 206 1.32 -11.46 3.01
CA MET A 206 0.15 -12.26 2.67
C MET A 206 -1.17 -11.49 2.92
N ILE A 207 -1.24 -10.66 3.97
CA ILE A 207 -2.42 -9.81 4.21
C ILE A 207 -2.59 -8.80 3.07
N GLY A 208 -1.52 -8.16 2.63
CA GLY A 208 -1.52 -7.24 1.49
C GLY A 208 -1.97 -7.93 0.20
N LEU A 209 -1.42 -9.10 -0.08
CA LEU A 209 -1.78 -9.93 -1.23
C LEU A 209 -3.28 -10.28 -1.22
N PHE A 210 -3.77 -10.90 -0.17
CA PHE A 210 -5.18 -11.31 -0.09
C PHE A 210 -6.14 -10.13 -0.13
N THR A 211 -5.80 -9.01 0.51
CA THR A 211 -6.64 -7.80 0.42
C THR A 211 -6.67 -7.22 -0.98
N THR A 212 -5.59 -7.28 -1.74
CA THR A 212 -5.55 -6.86 -3.15
C THR A 212 -6.42 -7.76 -4.03
N LEU A 213 -6.31 -9.09 -3.87
CA LEU A 213 -7.10 -10.07 -4.61
C LEU A 213 -8.61 -9.91 -4.37
N VAL A 214 -9.02 -9.52 -3.18
CA VAL A 214 -10.43 -9.27 -2.85
C VAL A 214 -10.87 -7.87 -3.28
N ALA A 215 -10.04 -6.86 -3.07
CA ALA A 215 -10.37 -5.46 -3.32
C ALA A 215 -10.54 -5.14 -4.80
N PHE A 216 -9.59 -5.56 -5.62
CA PHE A 216 -9.53 -5.17 -7.03
C PHE A 216 -10.74 -5.66 -7.83
N PRO A 217 -11.13 -6.96 -7.80
CA PRO A 217 -12.35 -7.43 -8.45
C PRO A 217 -13.61 -6.77 -7.89
N LYS A 218 -13.67 -6.56 -6.57
CA LYS A 218 -14.82 -5.89 -5.94
C LYS A 218 -15.02 -4.46 -6.45
N VAL A 219 -13.93 -3.73 -6.68
CA VAL A 219 -13.99 -2.37 -7.26
C VAL A 219 -14.37 -2.42 -8.73
N MET A 220 -13.82 -3.36 -9.51
CA MET A 220 -14.17 -3.53 -10.93
C MET A 220 -15.64 -3.89 -11.15
N LEU A 221 -16.21 -4.71 -10.27
CA LEU A 221 -17.61 -5.14 -10.34
C LEU A 221 -18.61 -4.13 -9.76
N LYS A 222 -18.12 -3.08 -9.11
CA LYS A 222 -18.96 -2.03 -8.51
C LYS A 222 -19.65 -1.21 -9.59
N ARG A 223 -20.94 -1.44 -9.81
CA ARG A 223 -21.73 -0.78 -10.87
C ARG A 223 -22.04 0.69 -10.60
N GLN A 224 -22.19 1.07 -9.33
CA GLN A 224 -22.55 2.45 -8.94
C GLN A 224 -21.61 2.97 -7.88
N ARG A 225 -21.19 4.23 -8.03
CA ARG A 225 -20.43 4.95 -7.01
C ARG A 225 -21.40 5.55 -5.99
N ALA A 226 -21.57 4.85 -4.88
CA ALA A 226 -22.28 5.39 -3.74
C ALA A 226 -21.34 6.26 -2.89
N ARG A 227 -21.93 7.19 -2.12
CA ARG A 227 -21.18 8.00 -1.15
C ARG A 227 -20.37 7.10 -0.23
N ALA A 228 -19.09 7.36 -0.12
CA ALA A 228 -18.18 6.60 0.74
C ALA A 228 -18.56 6.81 2.22
N ARG A 229 -18.53 5.71 2.99
CA ARG A 229 -18.73 5.74 4.45
C ARG A 229 -17.46 5.27 5.12
N TRP A 230 -16.93 6.11 6.00
CA TRP A 230 -15.80 5.75 6.82
C TRP A 230 -16.26 5.08 8.12
N ILE A 231 -15.77 3.85 8.35
CA ILE A 231 -16.02 3.12 9.59
C ILE A 231 -14.68 2.99 10.31
N SER A 232 -14.59 3.55 11.53
CA SER A 232 -13.38 3.46 12.32
C SER A 232 -13.02 1.99 12.60
N PRO A 233 -11.75 1.58 12.37
CA PRO A 233 -11.28 0.29 12.82
C PRO A 233 -11.32 0.22 14.35
N ASP A 234 -11.30 -1.01 14.88
CA ASP A 234 -11.14 -1.25 16.31
C ASP A 234 -9.78 -0.64 16.78
N ARG A 235 -9.86 0.27 17.74
CA ARG A 235 -8.71 1.01 18.27
C ARG A 235 -8.54 0.78 19.78
N GLY A 236 -8.81 -0.43 20.25
CA GLY A 236 -8.62 -0.78 21.66
C GLY A 236 -9.65 -0.12 22.59
N LYS A 237 -10.89 0.12 22.13
CA LYS A 237 -11.99 0.57 22.99
C LYS A 237 -12.27 -0.48 24.06
N GLY A 238 -11.83 -0.26 25.28
CA GLY A 238 -12.04 -1.13 26.43
C GLY A 238 -10.79 -1.41 27.29
N ARG A 239 -9.64 -0.83 26.94
CA ARG A 239 -8.40 -0.93 27.72
C ARG A 239 -7.85 0.45 28.05
N ILE A 240 -8.64 1.25 28.72
CA ILE A 240 -8.20 2.40 29.54
C ILE A 240 -8.53 2.05 30.98
#